data_447bd8b41e4159094219fb49f78bd29f
#
_entry.id   447bd8b41e4159094219fb49f78bd29f
#
_cell.length_a   1.000
_cell.length_b   1.000
_cell.length_c   1.000
_cell.angle_alpha   90.00
_cell.angle_beta   90.00
_cell.angle_gamma   90.00
#
_symmetry.space_group_name_H-M   'P 1'
#
loop_
_entity.id
_entity.type
_entity.pdbx_description
1 polymer ?
#
loop_
_entity_poly.entity_id
_entity_poly.type
_entity_poly.pdbx_seq_one_letter_code
_entity_poly.pdbx_strand_id
1 'polypeptide(L)'
;CRRGSWSYTILNNSPSFLFFQHGDFTLTVRIGASFCEHRNFVPAALAPKDGGYALHQTMTGWYYLPFAEKPATSDWWQMDNAHREKLYGPDMVFDVQVNEVENGLDIHIVNSGIDRAPLRVELAFNAGCRVENEHFMLEGNDGGGVVVKDGTLVASKGVNGISVGPCFAEHNYTAGKEGSMGRMDGCFTAYLTAYSTFDRTISLRAVPSKYDQA
;
A
#
# COMPACT_ATOMS: atom_id res chain seq x y z
N CYS A 1 -12.81 -3.10 14.51
CA CYS A 1 -13.72 -4.27 14.63
C CYS A 1 -12.96 -5.50 15.11
N ARG A 2 -13.58 -6.34 15.93
CA ARG A 2 -13.02 -7.61 16.42
C ARG A 2 -13.98 -8.76 16.11
N ARG A 3 -13.45 -9.89 15.63
CA ARG A 3 -14.20 -11.09 15.25
C ARG A 3 -13.47 -12.33 15.77
N GLY A 4 -13.79 -12.76 17.00
CA GLY A 4 -13.13 -13.92 17.60
C GLY A 4 -11.61 -13.74 17.71
N SER A 5 -10.83 -14.52 16.94
CA SER A 5 -9.36 -14.51 16.95
C SER A 5 -8.71 -13.42 16.09
N TRP A 6 -9.48 -12.72 15.25
CA TRP A 6 -8.95 -11.68 14.38
C TRP A 6 -9.67 -10.34 14.56
N SER A 7 -9.00 -9.28 14.15
CA SER A 7 -9.54 -7.92 14.21
C SER A 7 -8.95 -7.04 13.12
N TYR A 8 -9.60 -5.90 12.86
CA TYR A 8 -9.09 -4.90 11.95
C TYR A 8 -9.41 -3.47 12.39
N THR A 9 -8.61 -2.54 11.93
CA THR A 9 -8.80 -1.10 12.11
C THR A 9 -8.58 -0.39 10.78
N ILE A 10 -9.50 0.50 10.41
CA ILE A 10 -9.38 1.34 9.22
C ILE A 10 -9.28 2.79 9.67
N LEU A 11 -8.35 3.54 9.08
CA LEU A 11 -8.07 4.93 9.40
C LEU A 11 -8.20 5.79 8.15
N ASN A 12 -8.79 6.97 8.28
CA ASN A 12 -8.61 8.07 7.34
C ASN A 12 -7.43 8.95 7.76
N ASN A 13 -6.99 9.83 6.87
CA ASN A 13 -5.86 10.75 7.09
C ASN A 13 -4.56 10.06 7.53
N SER A 14 -4.39 8.80 7.14
CA SER A 14 -3.21 7.99 7.42
C SER A 14 -2.77 7.21 6.19
N PRO A 15 -1.48 7.19 5.82
CA PRO A 15 -0.98 6.30 4.78
C PRO A 15 -1.03 4.82 5.20
N SER A 16 -0.95 4.51 6.50
CA SER A 16 -1.24 3.20 7.08
C SER A 16 -2.75 3.10 7.33
N PHE A 17 -3.52 2.91 6.27
CA PHE A 17 -4.97 3.05 6.33
C PHE A 17 -5.69 1.82 6.85
N LEU A 18 -5.04 0.65 6.83
CA LEU A 18 -5.65 -0.60 7.30
C LEU A 18 -4.65 -1.42 8.12
N PHE A 19 -5.09 -1.83 9.29
CA PHE A 19 -4.43 -2.79 10.17
C PHE A 19 -5.29 -4.04 10.26
N PHE A 20 -4.69 -5.20 10.05
CA PHE A 20 -5.32 -6.50 10.22
C PHE A 20 -4.50 -7.34 11.21
N GLN A 21 -5.17 -7.97 12.15
CA GLN A 21 -4.53 -8.73 13.23
C GLN A 21 -5.18 -10.10 13.39
N HIS A 22 -4.37 -11.15 13.51
CA HIS A 22 -4.78 -12.48 13.90
C HIS A 22 -3.97 -12.93 15.12
N GLY A 23 -4.62 -13.05 16.28
CA GLY A 23 -3.94 -13.23 17.55
C GLY A 23 -3.00 -12.06 17.86
N ASP A 24 -1.71 -12.33 17.99
CA ASP A 24 -0.62 -11.36 18.17
C ASP A 24 0.12 -10.99 16.88
N PHE A 25 -0.22 -11.63 15.77
CA PHE A 25 0.39 -11.39 14.46
C PHE A 25 -0.36 -10.30 13.70
N THR A 26 0.37 -9.29 13.22
CA THR A 26 -0.23 -8.11 12.57
C THR A 26 0.26 -7.89 11.15
N LEU A 27 -0.61 -7.32 10.34
CA LEU A 27 -0.38 -6.82 9.00
C LEU A 27 -0.85 -5.38 8.91
N THR A 28 0.01 -4.49 8.43
CA THR A 28 -0.35 -3.12 8.04
C THR A 28 -0.36 -3.01 6.52
N VAL A 29 -1.43 -2.42 5.97
CA VAL A 29 -1.57 -2.18 4.52
C VAL A 29 -1.40 -0.71 4.22
N ARG A 30 -0.55 -0.42 3.22
CA ARG A 30 -0.34 0.92 2.65
C ARG A 30 -0.38 0.83 1.13
N ILE A 31 -0.68 1.94 0.46
CA ILE A 31 -0.53 2.05 -0.99
C ILE A 31 0.42 3.20 -1.29
N GLY A 32 1.54 2.89 -1.92
CA GLY A 32 2.51 3.86 -2.40
C GLY A 32 2.21 4.26 -3.83
N ALA A 33 2.25 5.56 -4.12
CA ALA A 33 2.12 6.13 -5.45
C ALA A 33 3.35 6.97 -5.77
N SER A 34 3.77 6.99 -7.05
CA SER A 34 4.82 7.90 -7.52
C SER A 34 4.24 8.82 -8.57
N PHE A 35 3.52 9.84 -8.10
CA PHE A 35 2.77 10.76 -8.95
C PHE A 35 2.93 12.21 -8.50
N CYS A 36 3.65 13.01 -9.29
CA CYS A 36 3.97 14.41 -8.98
C CYS A 36 4.56 14.56 -7.56
N GLU A 37 3.96 15.38 -6.69
CA GLU A 37 4.34 15.49 -5.28
C GLU A 37 3.74 14.39 -4.38
N HIS A 38 2.77 13.64 -4.88
CA HIS A 38 2.12 12.59 -4.11
C HIS A 38 3.01 11.35 -3.97
N ARG A 39 2.99 10.73 -2.79
CA ARG A 39 3.84 9.61 -2.40
C ARG A 39 3.05 8.38 -1.98
N ASN A 40 1.91 8.61 -1.33
CA ASN A 40 1.10 7.56 -0.71
C ASN A 40 -0.38 7.88 -0.86
N PHE A 41 -1.18 6.84 -0.91
CA PHE A 41 -2.60 6.95 -0.66
C PHE A 41 -2.83 7.33 0.80
N VAL A 42 -3.50 8.47 1.01
CA VAL A 42 -3.89 8.99 2.31
C VAL A 42 -5.37 9.34 2.21
N PRO A 43 -6.29 8.43 2.56
CA PRO A 43 -7.72 8.64 2.35
C PRO A 43 -8.21 9.85 3.15
N ALA A 44 -8.74 10.85 2.46
CA ALA A 44 -9.32 12.04 3.10
C ALA A 44 -10.70 11.75 3.70
N ALA A 45 -11.41 10.76 3.17
CA ALA A 45 -12.74 10.36 3.60
C ALA A 45 -12.79 8.86 3.92
N LEU A 46 -13.56 8.52 4.93
CA LEU A 46 -13.94 7.16 5.33
C LEU A 46 -15.45 7.15 5.54
N ALA A 47 -16.17 6.37 4.77
CA ALA A 47 -17.62 6.25 4.86
C ALA A 47 -18.04 4.80 5.05
N PRO A 48 -19.03 4.50 5.92
CA PRO A 48 -19.66 3.19 5.94
C PRO A 48 -20.29 2.87 4.58
N LYS A 49 -20.16 1.62 4.17
CA LYS A 49 -20.79 1.09 2.95
C LYS A 49 -21.29 -0.32 3.26
N ASP A 50 -22.31 -0.79 2.54
CA ASP A 50 -22.86 -2.13 2.76
C ASP A 50 -21.77 -3.21 2.78
N GLY A 51 -21.67 -3.92 3.90
CA GLY A 51 -20.65 -4.95 4.12
C GLY A 51 -19.27 -4.45 4.53
N GLY A 52 -19.06 -3.14 4.69
CA GLY A 52 -17.74 -2.60 5.06
C GLY A 52 -17.61 -1.09 5.03
N TYR A 53 -16.52 -0.61 4.44
CA TYR A 53 -16.13 0.80 4.41
C TYR A 53 -15.56 1.19 3.07
N ALA A 54 -15.84 2.42 2.64
CA ALA A 54 -15.25 3.05 1.46
C ALA A 54 -14.28 4.17 1.87
N LEU A 55 -13.14 4.22 1.20
CA LEU A 55 -12.12 5.24 1.35
C LEU A 55 -11.86 5.87 -0.01
N HIS A 56 -11.64 7.18 -0.04
CA HIS A 56 -11.43 7.92 -1.27
C HIS A 56 -10.30 8.93 -1.15
N GLN A 57 -9.54 9.09 -2.23
CA GLN A 57 -8.59 10.18 -2.40
C GLN A 57 -8.47 10.58 -3.87
N THR A 58 -8.56 11.88 -4.14
CA THR A 58 -8.10 12.48 -5.40
C THR A 58 -6.76 13.15 -5.17
N MET A 59 -5.77 12.83 -6.00
CA MET A 59 -4.45 13.45 -6.03
C MET A 59 -4.35 14.28 -7.29
N THR A 60 -4.33 15.61 -7.18
CA THR A 60 -4.14 16.50 -8.32
C THR A 60 -2.66 16.74 -8.53
N GLY A 61 -2.14 16.31 -9.67
CA GLY A 61 -0.77 16.57 -10.07
C GLY A 61 -0.55 18.05 -10.42
N TRP A 62 0.71 18.47 -10.41
CA TRP A 62 1.09 19.77 -10.92
C TRP A 62 2.55 19.78 -11.37
N TYR A 63 2.86 20.71 -12.27
CA TYR A 63 4.22 21.00 -12.75
C TYR A 63 4.46 22.49 -12.77
N TYR A 64 5.70 22.89 -12.52
CA TYR A 64 6.09 24.28 -12.73
C TYR A 64 6.10 24.59 -14.22
N LEU A 65 5.46 25.70 -14.60
CA LEU A 65 5.68 26.30 -15.92
C LEU A 65 7.12 26.86 -16.04
N PRO A 66 7.64 27.04 -17.24
CA PRO A 66 8.89 27.76 -17.43
C PRO A 66 8.88 29.13 -16.75
N PHE A 67 10.02 29.61 -16.30
CA PHE A 67 10.11 30.98 -15.85
C PHE A 67 9.81 31.94 -17.02
N ALA A 68 9.08 33.02 -16.75
CA ALA A 68 8.80 34.07 -17.75
C ALA A 68 10.11 34.72 -18.29
N GLU A 69 11.09 34.88 -17.40
CA GLU A 69 12.41 35.32 -17.73
C GLU A 69 13.45 34.27 -17.30
N LYS A 70 14.57 34.18 -18.00
CA LYS A 70 15.64 33.23 -17.67
C LYS A 70 16.19 33.55 -16.28
N PRO A 71 16.18 32.59 -15.35
CA PRO A 71 16.73 32.79 -14.00
C PRO A 71 18.25 33.03 -14.07
N ALA A 72 18.79 33.80 -13.12
CA ALA A 72 20.22 34.11 -13.03
C ALA A 72 21.09 32.89 -12.74
N THR A 73 20.51 31.81 -12.23
CA THR A 73 21.19 30.57 -11.88
C THR A 73 20.44 29.33 -12.41
N SER A 74 21.16 28.23 -12.65
CA SER A 74 20.58 26.91 -12.94
C SER A 74 20.47 26.03 -11.69
N ASP A 75 20.92 26.52 -10.53
CA ASP A 75 20.78 25.80 -9.27
C ASP A 75 19.33 25.88 -8.79
N TRP A 76 18.65 24.71 -8.77
CA TRP A 76 17.26 24.58 -8.36
C TRP A 76 16.96 25.24 -7.00
N TRP A 77 17.86 25.08 -6.04
CA TRP A 77 17.67 25.57 -4.67
C TRP A 77 17.80 27.08 -4.53
N GLN A 78 18.41 27.74 -5.51
CA GLN A 78 18.59 29.20 -5.57
C GLN A 78 17.59 29.89 -6.50
N MET A 79 16.77 29.10 -7.25
CA MET A 79 15.70 29.64 -8.08
C MET A 79 14.51 30.08 -7.23
N ASP A 80 13.82 31.14 -7.64
CA ASP A 80 12.56 31.58 -7.02
C ASP A 80 11.39 30.68 -7.42
N ASN A 81 11.44 29.43 -6.97
CA ASN A 81 10.38 28.46 -7.25
C ASN A 81 9.07 28.77 -6.49
N ALA A 82 9.12 29.57 -5.43
CA ALA A 82 7.92 29.92 -4.64
C ALA A 82 6.92 30.76 -5.44
N HIS A 83 7.41 31.63 -6.31
CA HIS A 83 6.59 32.51 -7.15
C HIS A 83 6.39 31.99 -8.58
N ARG A 84 6.88 30.80 -8.86
CA ARG A 84 6.76 30.20 -10.17
C ARG A 84 5.35 29.69 -10.41
N GLU A 85 4.80 29.98 -11.57
CA GLU A 85 3.48 29.54 -11.99
C GLU A 85 3.43 28.00 -12.10
N LYS A 86 2.29 27.42 -11.73
CA LYS A 86 2.04 25.97 -11.78
C LYS A 86 0.93 25.64 -12.75
N LEU A 87 1.14 24.61 -13.55
CA LEU A 87 0.09 23.94 -14.30
C LEU A 87 -0.44 22.77 -13.50
N TYR A 88 -1.74 22.76 -13.17
CA TYR A 88 -2.40 21.70 -12.42
C TYR A 88 -3.02 20.66 -13.34
N GLY A 89 -3.04 19.41 -12.87
CA GLY A 89 -3.52 18.23 -13.58
C GLY A 89 -2.36 17.41 -14.17
N PRO A 90 -2.61 16.18 -14.60
CA PRO A 90 -3.86 15.42 -14.43
C PRO A 90 -4.11 14.99 -13.00
N ASP A 91 -5.29 14.39 -12.75
CA ASP A 91 -5.64 13.77 -11.50
C ASP A 91 -5.33 12.27 -11.48
N MET A 92 -5.03 11.75 -10.30
CA MET A 92 -5.02 10.33 -9.97
C MET A 92 -6.02 10.10 -8.84
N VAL A 93 -6.96 9.18 -9.05
CA VAL A 93 -8.03 8.90 -8.10
C VAL A 93 -7.88 7.49 -7.55
N PHE A 94 -8.06 7.33 -6.25
CA PHE A 94 -8.19 6.05 -5.58
C PHE A 94 -9.57 5.94 -4.93
N ASP A 95 -10.27 4.85 -5.25
CA ASP A 95 -11.44 4.37 -4.55
C ASP A 95 -11.11 2.99 -3.97
N VAL A 96 -11.11 2.89 -2.65
CA VAL A 96 -10.79 1.66 -1.94
C VAL A 96 -12.00 1.24 -1.11
N GLN A 97 -12.48 0.04 -1.36
CA GLN A 97 -13.55 -0.57 -0.58
C GLN A 97 -13.01 -1.75 0.23
N VAL A 98 -13.25 -1.73 1.53
CA VAL A 98 -12.87 -2.81 2.45
C VAL A 98 -14.14 -3.49 2.92
N ASN A 99 -14.36 -4.71 2.50
CA ASN A 99 -15.53 -5.52 2.85
C ASN A 99 -15.15 -6.60 3.85
N GLU A 100 -15.96 -6.74 4.89
CA GLU A 100 -15.83 -7.84 5.84
C GLU A 100 -16.42 -9.12 5.22
N VAL A 101 -15.65 -10.20 5.29
CA VAL A 101 -16.02 -11.52 4.79
C VAL A 101 -15.68 -12.58 5.83
N GLU A 102 -16.02 -13.83 5.57
CA GLU A 102 -15.68 -14.93 6.47
C GLU A 102 -14.17 -15.02 6.70
N ASN A 103 -13.76 -14.96 7.96
CA ASN A 103 -12.38 -15.01 8.44
C ASN A 103 -11.44 -13.94 7.87
N GLY A 104 -11.98 -12.79 7.44
CA GLY A 104 -11.11 -11.76 6.92
C GLY A 104 -11.79 -10.60 6.21
N LEU A 105 -11.03 -10.01 5.29
CA LEU A 105 -11.42 -8.83 4.51
C LEU A 105 -11.14 -9.05 3.03
N ASP A 106 -11.98 -8.45 2.17
CA ASP A 106 -11.67 -8.20 0.77
C ASP A 106 -11.43 -6.69 0.58
N ILE A 107 -10.30 -6.35 0.00
CA ILE A 107 -9.90 -4.97 -0.30
C ILE A 107 -9.99 -4.79 -1.80
N HIS A 108 -10.99 -4.10 -2.27
CA HIS A 108 -11.16 -3.73 -3.66
C HIS A 108 -10.53 -2.36 -3.90
N ILE A 109 -9.54 -2.27 -4.76
CA ILE A 109 -8.79 -1.06 -5.06
C ILE A 109 -9.03 -0.70 -6.53
N VAL A 110 -9.67 0.43 -6.76
CA VAL A 110 -9.80 1.04 -8.08
C VAL A 110 -8.92 2.27 -8.15
N ASN A 111 -8.05 2.31 -9.15
CA ASN A 111 -7.23 3.49 -9.44
C ASN A 111 -7.48 3.94 -10.87
N SER A 112 -7.72 5.23 -11.06
CA SER A 112 -8.02 5.85 -12.34
C SER A 112 -7.33 7.21 -12.49
N GLY A 113 -7.45 7.80 -13.67
CA GLY A 113 -6.86 9.10 -14.01
C GLY A 113 -5.63 8.94 -14.88
N ILE A 114 -4.45 9.30 -14.38
CA ILE A 114 -3.21 9.17 -15.15
C ILE A 114 -2.86 7.71 -15.40
N ASP A 115 -2.41 7.40 -16.60
CA ASP A 115 -1.97 6.05 -16.98
C ASP A 115 -0.47 5.83 -16.70
N ARG A 116 -0.12 4.58 -16.33
CA ARG A 116 1.25 4.07 -16.18
C ARG A 116 2.11 4.72 -15.08
N ALA A 117 1.52 5.33 -14.07
CA ALA A 117 2.27 5.70 -12.88
C ALA A 117 2.56 4.45 -12.02
N PRO A 118 3.82 4.27 -11.53
CA PRO A 118 4.12 3.11 -10.67
C PRO A 118 3.41 3.20 -9.34
N LEU A 119 2.72 2.12 -8.99
CA LEU A 119 1.99 1.93 -7.75
C LEU A 119 2.47 0.67 -7.05
N ARG A 120 2.37 0.65 -5.72
CA ARG A 120 2.65 -0.55 -4.92
C ARG A 120 1.70 -0.65 -3.73
N VAL A 121 1.16 -1.83 -3.50
CA VAL A 121 0.52 -2.18 -2.23
C VAL A 121 1.59 -2.77 -1.33
N GLU A 122 1.77 -2.18 -0.17
CA GLU A 122 2.74 -2.59 0.85
C GLU A 122 2.02 -3.37 1.94
N LEU A 123 2.48 -4.58 2.18
CA LEU A 123 1.97 -5.52 3.17
C LEU A 123 3.05 -5.71 4.22
N ALA A 124 3.01 -4.90 5.30
CA ALA A 124 4.01 -4.92 6.36
C ALA A 124 3.57 -5.84 7.49
N PHE A 125 4.25 -6.98 7.65
CA PHE A 125 4.04 -7.98 8.69
C PHE A 125 5.03 -7.79 9.84
N ASN A 126 4.67 -8.12 11.08
CA ASN A 126 5.64 -8.18 12.18
C ASN A 126 6.85 -9.05 11.79
N ALA A 127 8.05 -8.53 12.00
CA ALA A 127 9.29 -9.25 11.74
C ALA A 127 9.45 -10.53 12.59
N GLY A 128 10.32 -11.43 12.13
CA GLY A 128 10.47 -12.76 12.70
C GLY A 128 9.30 -13.67 12.36
N CYS A 129 8.69 -13.44 11.21
CA CYS A 129 7.64 -14.27 10.64
C CYS A 129 8.21 -15.17 9.53
N ARG A 130 7.53 -16.27 9.27
CA ARG A 130 7.75 -17.09 8.08
C ARG A 130 6.83 -16.60 6.98
N VAL A 131 7.39 -16.43 5.79
CA VAL A 131 6.66 -15.93 4.61
C VAL A 131 6.82 -16.93 3.49
N GLU A 132 5.72 -17.41 2.93
CA GLU A 132 5.74 -18.43 1.88
C GLU A 132 4.63 -18.25 0.85
N ASN A 133 4.88 -18.73 -0.35
CA ASN A 133 3.89 -19.03 -1.36
C ASN A 133 4.31 -20.30 -2.11
N GLU A 134 3.70 -20.63 -3.24
CA GLU A 134 4.01 -21.81 -4.03
C GLU A 134 5.43 -21.80 -4.63
N HIS A 135 6.10 -20.65 -4.72
CA HIS A 135 7.39 -20.47 -5.36
C HIS A 135 8.56 -20.30 -4.39
N PHE A 136 8.30 -19.85 -3.16
CA PHE A 136 9.34 -19.56 -2.18
C PHE A 136 8.89 -19.72 -0.74
N MET A 137 9.88 -19.84 0.12
CA MET A 137 9.76 -19.77 1.57
C MET A 137 10.97 -19.02 2.12
N LEU A 138 10.74 -18.05 2.98
CA LEU A 138 11.80 -17.24 3.59
C LEU A 138 11.44 -16.79 5.01
N GLU A 139 12.45 -16.38 5.76
CA GLU A 139 12.28 -15.71 7.04
C GLU A 139 12.09 -14.20 6.81
N GLY A 140 10.98 -13.67 7.32
CA GLY A 140 10.64 -12.25 7.25
C GLY A 140 11.36 -11.44 8.32
N ASN A 141 12.62 -11.09 8.06
CA ASN A 141 13.44 -10.30 8.98
C ASN A 141 13.07 -8.81 8.94
N ASP A 142 13.37 -8.10 10.02
CA ASP A 142 13.18 -6.64 10.10
C ASP A 142 13.91 -5.91 8.97
N GLY A 143 13.22 -4.94 8.36
CA GLY A 143 13.71 -4.18 7.21
C GLY A 143 13.81 -4.99 5.92
N GLY A 144 13.53 -6.31 5.95
CA GLY A 144 13.48 -7.18 4.77
C GLY A 144 12.26 -6.91 3.89
N GLY A 145 12.30 -7.40 2.65
CA GLY A 145 11.14 -7.30 1.78
C GLY A 145 11.26 -8.12 0.51
N VAL A 146 10.11 -8.43 -0.09
CA VAL A 146 9.99 -9.22 -1.31
C VAL A 146 8.88 -8.67 -2.22
N VAL A 147 9.09 -8.71 -3.52
CA VAL A 147 8.02 -8.50 -4.51
C VAL A 147 7.39 -9.85 -4.83
N VAL A 148 6.07 -9.97 -4.62
CA VAL A 148 5.34 -11.21 -4.84
C VAL A 148 4.57 -11.10 -6.17
N LYS A 149 4.94 -11.93 -7.14
CA LYS A 149 4.46 -11.80 -8.52
C LYS A 149 3.07 -12.35 -8.74
N ASP A 150 2.73 -13.44 -8.07
CA ASP A 150 1.49 -14.19 -8.27
C ASP A 150 1.16 -15.08 -7.07
N GLY A 151 0.09 -15.83 -7.17
CA GLY A 151 -0.33 -16.80 -6.17
C GLY A 151 -0.92 -16.18 -4.91
N THR A 152 -0.88 -16.93 -3.83
CA THR A 152 -1.30 -16.51 -2.49
C THR A 152 -0.10 -16.51 -1.56
N LEU A 153 0.17 -15.39 -0.92
CA LEU A 153 1.17 -15.27 0.13
C LEU A 153 0.58 -15.70 1.47
N VAL A 154 1.31 -16.48 2.24
CA VAL A 154 1.01 -16.78 3.64
C VAL A 154 2.16 -16.29 4.49
N ALA A 155 1.87 -15.40 5.42
CA ALA A 155 2.81 -15.02 6.47
C ALA A 155 2.32 -15.56 7.81
N SER A 156 3.22 -16.11 8.63
CA SER A 156 2.84 -16.72 9.92
C SER A 156 3.90 -16.52 11.00
N LYS A 157 3.43 -16.45 12.25
CA LYS A 157 4.27 -16.37 13.44
C LYS A 157 3.58 -17.10 14.58
N GLY A 158 4.26 -18.09 15.20
CA GLY A 158 3.63 -18.98 16.15
C GLY A 158 2.43 -19.68 15.51
N VAL A 159 1.30 -19.75 16.21
CA VAL A 159 0.05 -20.40 15.76
C VAL A 159 -0.76 -19.54 14.77
N ASN A 160 -0.43 -18.26 14.63
CA ASN A 160 -1.23 -17.31 13.88
C ASN A 160 -0.64 -17.07 12.48
N GLY A 161 -1.49 -17.04 11.48
CA GLY A 161 -1.12 -16.73 10.11
C GLY A 161 -2.11 -15.77 9.44
N ILE A 162 -1.62 -15.09 8.41
CA ILE A 162 -2.42 -14.22 7.54
C ILE A 162 -2.11 -14.62 6.11
N SER A 163 -3.12 -14.98 5.33
CA SER A 163 -2.99 -15.17 3.90
C SER A 163 -3.43 -13.93 3.14
N VAL A 164 -2.74 -13.63 2.05
CA VAL A 164 -3.00 -12.49 1.17
C VAL A 164 -2.95 -12.95 -0.29
N GLY A 165 -3.99 -12.63 -1.04
CA GLY A 165 -4.01 -12.95 -2.46
C GLY A 165 -5.30 -12.52 -3.17
N PRO A 166 -5.35 -12.60 -4.51
CA PRO A 166 -4.22 -12.96 -5.37
C PRO A 166 -3.11 -11.90 -5.35
N CYS A 167 -1.84 -12.35 -5.36
CA CYS A 167 -0.69 -11.47 -5.50
C CYS A 167 -0.47 -11.12 -6.98
N PHE A 168 0.22 -10.00 -7.24
CA PHE A 168 0.54 -9.54 -8.58
C PHE A 168 1.78 -8.65 -8.58
N ALA A 169 2.55 -8.66 -9.68
CA ALA A 169 3.63 -7.70 -9.88
C ALA A 169 3.83 -7.39 -11.36
N GLU A 170 3.73 -6.13 -11.72
CA GLU A 170 3.99 -5.61 -13.07
C GLU A 170 5.36 -4.91 -13.15
N HIS A 171 5.98 -4.60 -12.01
CA HIS A 171 7.32 -4.03 -11.92
C HIS A 171 8.00 -4.40 -10.59
N ASN A 172 9.32 -4.12 -10.50
CA ASN A 172 10.13 -4.45 -9.32
C ASN A 172 10.50 -3.21 -8.47
N TYR A 173 9.84 -2.07 -8.65
CA TYR A 173 10.12 -0.86 -7.88
C TYR A 173 9.49 -0.96 -6.50
N THR A 174 10.32 -1.17 -5.47
CA THR A 174 9.91 -1.21 -4.06
C THR A 174 10.21 0.08 -3.32
N ALA A 175 11.17 0.86 -3.80
CA ALA A 175 11.46 2.19 -3.26
C ALA A 175 10.41 3.20 -3.73
N GLY A 176 10.00 4.06 -2.80
CA GLY A 176 9.18 5.22 -3.14
C GLY A 176 10.01 6.35 -3.74
N LYS A 177 9.34 7.35 -4.29
CA LYS A 177 9.93 8.64 -4.63
C LYS A 177 10.49 9.27 -3.36
N GLU A 178 11.46 10.18 -3.47
CA GLU A 178 11.98 10.99 -2.36
C GLU A 178 10.83 11.59 -1.53
N GLY A 179 10.91 11.50 -0.22
CA GLY A 179 9.84 11.89 0.71
C GLY A 179 8.72 10.88 0.88
N SER A 180 8.78 9.70 0.21
CA SER A 180 7.89 8.58 0.52
C SER A 180 8.20 8.02 1.91
N MET A 181 7.19 7.44 2.55
CA MET A 181 7.42 6.71 3.78
C MET A 181 8.38 5.54 3.53
N GLY A 182 9.35 5.40 4.40
CA GLY A 182 10.23 4.24 4.46
C GLY A 182 9.48 2.95 4.81
N ARG A 183 10.21 1.85 4.84
CA ARG A 183 9.70 0.59 5.42
C ARG A 183 9.34 0.81 6.88
N MET A 184 8.36 0.08 7.38
CA MET A 184 8.00 0.13 8.78
C MET A 184 9.05 -0.60 9.61
N ASP A 185 9.54 0.04 10.68
CA ASP A 185 10.45 -0.58 11.64
C ASP A 185 9.76 -1.77 12.33
N GLY A 186 10.53 -2.80 12.63
CA GLY A 186 10.02 -4.04 13.20
C GLY A 186 9.17 -4.88 12.26
N CYS A 187 9.21 -4.59 10.95
CA CYS A 187 8.39 -5.28 9.95
C CYS A 187 9.20 -5.85 8.80
N PHE A 188 8.68 -6.93 8.25
CA PHE A 188 8.98 -7.44 6.91
C PHE A 188 7.91 -6.98 5.94
N THR A 189 8.27 -6.50 4.73
CA THR A 189 7.30 -5.95 3.77
C THR A 189 7.22 -6.79 2.50
N ALA A 190 6.04 -7.34 2.21
CA ALA A 190 5.73 -7.85 0.88
C ALA A 190 5.12 -6.74 0.02
N TYR A 191 5.50 -6.70 -1.25
CA TYR A 191 5.05 -5.69 -2.21
C TYR A 191 4.26 -6.35 -3.33
N LEU A 192 3.07 -5.82 -3.60
CA LEU A 192 2.30 -6.08 -4.81
C LEU A 192 2.38 -4.82 -5.67
N THR A 193 2.82 -4.95 -6.91
CA THR A 193 3.17 -3.79 -7.74
C THR A 193 2.35 -3.76 -9.01
N ALA A 194 1.88 -2.58 -9.38
CA ALA A 194 1.12 -2.35 -10.59
C ALA A 194 1.41 -0.96 -11.18
N TYR A 195 0.95 -0.76 -12.40
CA TYR A 195 0.83 0.58 -12.96
C TYR A 195 -0.62 1.06 -12.85
N SER A 196 -0.83 2.36 -12.70
CA SER A 196 -2.13 2.96 -12.95
C SER A 196 -2.47 2.81 -14.46
N THR A 197 -3.69 2.58 -14.89
CA THR A 197 -4.90 2.43 -14.09
C THR A 197 -5.13 0.96 -13.78
N PHE A 198 -5.72 0.64 -12.63
CA PHE A 198 -6.05 -0.74 -12.32
C PHE A 198 -7.34 -0.87 -11.48
N ASP A 199 -7.90 -2.07 -11.51
CA ASP A 199 -9.06 -2.51 -10.74
C ASP A 199 -8.75 -3.91 -10.21
N ARG A 200 -8.50 -4.04 -8.89
CA ARG A 200 -8.09 -5.32 -8.29
C ARG A 200 -8.68 -5.49 -6.89
N THR A 201 -8.98 -6.74 -6.57
CA THR A 201 -9.36 -7.14 -5.22
C THR A 201 -8.25 -8.00 -4.61
N ILE A 202 -7.87 -7.70 -3.38
CA ILE A 202 -6.93 -8.45 -2.56
C ILE A 202 -7.69 -8.98 -1.36
N SER A 203 -7.62 -10.28 -1.11
CA SER A 203 -8.24 -10.94 0.04
C SER A 203 -7.23 -11.10 1.17
N LEU A 204 -7.60 -10.69 2.37
CA LEU A 204 -6.88 -10.98 3.62
C LEU A 204 -7.67 -12.00 4.41
N ARG A 205 -7.05 -13.08 4.86
CA ARG A 205 -7.70 -14.11 5.69
C ARG A 205 -6.85 -14.46 6.90
N ALA A 206 -7.48 -14.53 8.06
CA ALA A 206 -6.89 -15.15 9.23
C ALA A 206 -6.84 -16.67 9.02
N VAL A 207 -5.65 -17.24 9.06
CA VAL A 207 -5.40 -18.67 8.86
C VAL A 207 -4.53 -19.23 9.98
N PRO A 208 -4.70 -20.50 10.37
CA PRO A 208 -3.77 -21.12 11.31
C PRO A 208 -2.38 -21.25 10.67
N SER A 209 -1.33 -21.17 11.47
CA SER A 209 0.02 -21.52 11.03
C SER A 209 0.08 -23.02 10.74
N LYS A 210 0.70 -23.38 9.61
CA LYS A 210 0.87 -24.81 9.24
C LYS A 210 1.91 -25.54 10.10
N TYR A 211 2.71 -24.80 10.87
CA TYR A 211 3.92 -25.30 11.51
C TYR A 211 3.82 -25.52 13.02
N ASP A 212 2.69 -25.22 13.60
CA ASP A 212 2.50 -25.35 15.04
C ASP A 212 1.56 -26.52 15.43
N GLN A 213 1.54 -27.57 14.60
CA GLN A 213 0.85 -28.84 14.87
C GLN A 213 1.83 -29.93 15.36
N ALA A 214 2.91 -29.53 16.08
CA ALA A 214 3.82 -30.48 16.71
C ALA A 214 3.64 -30.51 18.23
#